data_c9283c0cbbe05dd50a91766cb65c5ecc
#
_entry.id   c9283c0cbbe05dd50a91766cb65c5ecc
#
_cell.length_a   1.000
_cell.length_b   1.000
_cell.length_c   1.000
_cell.angle_alpha   90.00
_cell.angle_beta   90.00
_cell.angle_gamma   90.00
#
_symmetry.space_group_name_H-M   'P 1'
#
loop_
_entity.id
_entity.type
_entity.pdbx_description
1 polymer ?
#
loop_
_entity_poly.entity_id
_entity_poly.type
_entity_poly.pdbx_seq_one_letter_code
_entity_poly.pdbx_strand_id
1 'polypeptide(L)'
;MPRFFVQASSIEDGVVRLFGSDASHISRSLRMRPGEEIVVCDMQRREYRCVLERFTADEVFARVISESASETEPPYRITVYQALAKSDKMDYIVQKSVEAGAFAVVPFEGERCVARELSDNGTERARKRLERRNRIALEAAKQCGRGIVPSVSEPVSFDAMLDMASRSAVRLFFYEGDGTVSLREYLTREFSAPGETRGVLPEGSEISVVIGAEGGFSSGEVEKAREKGFALCGLGKRILRCETASAFALACLAFWFEI
;
A
#
# COMPACT_ATOMS: atom_id res chain seq x y z
N MET A 1 -19.61 0.14 -10.33
CA MET A 1 -19.34 -1.10 -11.07
C MET A 1 -18.43 -1.97 -10.21
N PRO A 2 -18.76 -3.24 -9.94
CA PRO A 2 -17.91 -4.13 -9.15
C PRO A 2 -16.55 -4.33 -9.80
N ARG A 3 -15.48 -4.40 -8.97
CA ARG A 3 -14.09 -4.55 -9.40
C ARG A 3 -13.52 -5.88 -8.91
N PHE A 4 -12.80 -6.57 -9.79
CA PHE A 4 -12.16 -7.86 -9.51
C PHE A 4 -10.70 -7.83 -9.94
N PHE A 5 -9.87 -8.58 -9.25
CA PHE A 5 -8.46 -8.72 -9.57
C PHE A 5 -8.18 -10.15 -10.02
N VAL A 6 -7.54 -10.28 -11.18
CA VAL A 6 -7.19 -11.58 -11.75
C VAL A 6 -5.72 -11.63 -12.13
N GLN A 7 -5.18 -12.82 -12.30
CA GLN A 7 -3.90 -13.01 -12.96
C GLN A 7 -4.06 -12.67 -14.46
N ALA A 8 -3.05 -12.05 -15.06
CA ALA A 8 -3.08 -11.75 -16.50
C ALA A 8 -3.37 -13.01 -17.37
N SER A 9 -2.92 -14.19 -16.92
CA SER A 9 -3.20 -15.48 -17.55
C SER A 9 -4.68 -15.92 -17.50
N SER A 10 -5.52 -15.23 -16.75
CA SER A 10 -6.97 -15.46 -16.73
C SER A 10 -7.71 -14.66 -17.80
N ILE A 11 -6.97 -13.90 -18.62
CA ILE A 11 -7.50 -13.09 -19.72
C ILE A 11 -6.93 -13.65 -21.01
N GLU A 12 -7.75 -14.40 -21.77
CA GLU A 12 -7.36 -15.04 -23.01
C GLU A 12 -8.42 -14.76 -24.10
N ASP A 13 -7.99 -14.43 -25.30
CA ASP A 13 -8.85 -14.20 -26.48
C ASP A 13 -10.02 -13.23 -26.21
N GLY A 14 -9.78 -12.20 -25.39
CA GLY A 14 -10.82 -11.21 -25.04
C GLY A 14 -11.87 -11.72 -24.06
N VAL A 15 -11.62 -12.86 -23.40
CA VAL A 15 -12.50 -13.41 -22.35
C VAL A 15 -11.75 -13.50 -21.04
N VAL A 16 -12.37 -13.01 -19.97
CA VAL A 16 -11.89 -13.14 -18.60
C VAL A 16 -12.58 -14.31 -17.93
N ARG A 17 -11.79 -15.17 -17.31
CA ARG A 17 -12.26 -16.30 -16.51
C ARG A 17 -12.11 -15.97 -15.03
N LEU A 18 -13.23 -15.87 -14.32
CA LEU A 18 -13.30 -15.67 -12.88
C LEU A 18 -13.72 -16.97 -12.20
N PHE A 19 -13.08 -17.35 -11.11
CA PHE A 19 -13.31 -18.60 -10.41
C PHE A 19 -13.21 -18.43 -8.89
N GLY A 20 -13.56 -19.47 -8.13
CA GLY A 20 -13.45 -19.50 -6.68
C GLY A 20 -14.30 -18.42 -5.97
N SER A 21 -13.67 -17.64 -5.09
CA SER A 21 -14.35 -16.61 -4.30
C SER A 21 -14.99 -15.52 -5.15
N ASP A 22 -14.34 -15.11 -6.25
CA ASP A 22 -14.84 -14.03 -7.11
C ASP A 22 -16.08 -14.51 -7.91
N ALA A 23 -16.06 -15.72 -8.46
CA ALA A 23 -17.25 -16.30 -9.11
C ALA A 23 -18.42 -16.44 -8.12
N SER A 24 -18.14 -16.90 -6.90
CA SER A 24 -19.14 -16.98 -5.83
C SER A 24 -19.66 -15.61 -5.41
N HIS A 25 -18.79 -14.60 -5.35
CA HIS A 25 -19.17 -13.23 -5.02
C HIS A 25 -20.10 -12.64 -6.08
N ILE A 26 -19.78 -12.80 -7.37
CA ILE A 26 -20.59 -12.34 -8.49
C ILE A 26 -21.97 -13.00 -8.46
N SER A 27 -21.99 -14.34 -8.38
CA SER A 27 -23.23 -15.11 -8.54
C SER A 27 -24.12 -15.08 -7.30
N ARG A 28 -23.56 -15.22 -6.09
CA ARG A 28 -24.32 -15.40 -4.84
C ARG A 28 -24.49 -14.10 -4.04
N SER A 29 -23.43 -13.30 -3.90
CA SER A 29 -23.48 -12.07 -3.08
C SER A 29 -24.07 -10.92 -3.87
N LEU A 30 -23.52 -10.63 -5.05
CA LEU A 30 -24.00 -9.56 -5.92
C LEU A 30 -25.20 -9.96 -6.76
N ARG A 31 -25.42 -11.28 -6.94
CA ARG A 31 -26.53 -11.84 -7.73
C ARG A 31 -26.60 -11.32 -9.15
N MET A 32 -25.44 -11.07 -9.73
CA MET A 32 -25.31 -10.52 -11.08
C MET A 32 -25.73 -11.54 -12.14
N ARG A 33 -26.12 -11.03 -13.30
CA ARG A 33 -26.66 -11.79 -14.43
C ARG A 33 -25.85 -11.56 -15.70
N PRO A 34 -25.95 -12.44 -16.71
CA PRO A 34 -25.42 -12.16 -18.04
C PRO A 34 -25.92 -10.82 -18.57
N GLY A 35 -25.02 -10.07 -19.21
CA GLY A 35 -25.27 -8.70 -19.72
C GLY A 35 -24.88 -7.59 -18.76
N GLU A 36 -24.64 -7.87 -17.48
CA GLU A 36 -24.16 -6.84 -16.54
C GLU A 36 -22.65 -6.63 -16.64
N GLU A 37 -22.22 -5.45 -16.27
CA GLU A 37 -20.81 -5.04 -16.44
C GLU A 37 -20.03 -5.10 -15.14
N ILE A 38 -18.75 -5.46 -15.28
CA ILE A 38 -17.73 -5.47 -14.22
C ILE A 38 -16.46 -4.82 -14.73
N VAL A 39 -15.60 -4.39 -13.79
CA VAL A 39 -14.21 -4.03 -14.05
C VAL A 39 -13.31 -5.15 -13.57
N VAL A 40 -12.36 -5.55 -14.40
CA VAL A 40 -11.32 -6.53 -14.06
C VAL A 40 -9.97 -5.86 -14.17
N CYS A 41 -9.10 -6.08 -13.17
CA CYS A 41 -7.73 -5.57 -13.15
C CYS A 41 -6.76 -6.76 -13.20
N ASP A 42 -5.72 -6.66 -14.02
CA ASP A 42 -4.73 -7.73 -14.24
C ASP A 42 -3.53 -7.67 -13.28
N MET A 43 -3.58 -6.81 -12.26
CA MET A 43 -2.48 -6.56 -11.33
C MET A 43 -1.22 -5.91 -11.96
N GLN A 44 -1.29 -5.54 -13.26
CA GLN A 44 -0.21 -4.91 -14.02
C GLN A 44 -0.57 -3.50 -14.47
N ARG A 45 -1.44 -2.82 -13.70
CA ARG A 45 -1.96 -1.47 -13.98
C ARG A 45 -2.84 -1.37 -15.23
N ARG A 46 -3.46 -2.48 -15.67
CA ARG A 46 -4.46 -2.48 -16.74
C ARG A 46 -5.83 -2.80 -16.18
N GLU A 47 -6.83 -2.13 -16.74
CA GLU A 47 -8.23 -2.30 -16.41
C GLU A 47 -8.99 -2.74 -17.65
N TYR A 48 -9.85 -3.72 -17.47
CA TYR A 48 -10.71 -4.27 -18.51
C TYR A 48 -12.16 -4.06 -18.10
N ARG A 49 -12.90 -3.32 -18.91
CA ARG A 49 -14.34 -3.28 -18.79
C ARG A 49 -14.91 -4.50 -19.47
N CYS A 50 -15.70 -5.30 -18.74
CA CYS A 50 -16.18 -6.59 -19.20
C CYS A 50 -17.68 -6.71 -19.02
N VAL A 51 -18.33 -7.46 -19.91
CA VAL A 51 -19.73 -7.91 -19.79
C VAL A 51 -19.77 -9.37 -19.39
N LEU A 52 -20.55 -9.69 -18.36
CA LEU A 52 -20.79 -11.07 -17.94
C LEU A 52 -21.58 -11.81 -19.03
N GLU A 53 -21.10 -12.96 -19.46
CA GLU A 53 -21.73 -13.74 -20.53
C GLU A 53 -22.24 -15.10 -20.06
N ARG A 54 -21.41 -15.86 -19.37
CA ARG A 54 -21.71 -17.24 -19.03
C ARG A 54 -21.36 -17.56 -17.58
N PHE A 55 -22.22 -18.30 -16.94
CA PHE A 55 -22.08 -18.80 -15.58
C PHE A 55 -22.09 -20.31 -15.60
N THR A 56 -21.17 -20.92 -14.88
CA THR A 56 -21.17 -22.34 -14.54
C THR A 56 -21.36 -22.53 -13.04
N ALA A 57 -21.24 -23.74 -12.52
CA ALA A 57 -21.32 -23.98 -11.09
C ALA A 57 -20.22 -23.25 -10.31
N ASP A 58 -18.99 -23.18 -10.86
CA ASP A 58 -17.80 -22.72 -10.17
C ASP A 58 -17.07 -21.54 -10.85
N GLU A 59 -17.54 -21.12 -12.04
CA GLU A 59 -16.86 -20.13 -12.86
C GLU A 59 -17.84 -19.13 -13.48
N VAL A 60 -17.32 -17.93 -13.71
CA VAL A 60 -18.00 -16.87 -14.45
C VAL A 60 -17.08 -16.41 -15.58
N PHE A 61 -17.64 -16.29 -16.78
CA PHE A 61 -16.94 -15.80 -17.96
C PHE A 61 -17.47 -14.44 -18.34
N ALA A 62 -16.55 -13.50 -18.58
CA ALA A 62 -16.88 -12.15 -18.96
C ALA A 62 -16.10 -11.76 -20.23
N ARG A 63 -16.77 -11.20 -21.21
CA ARG A 63 -16.13 -10.71 -22.43
C ARG A 63 -15.61 -9.29 -22.23
N VAL A 64 -14.37 -9.05 -22.63
CA VAL A 64 -13.75 -7.73 -22.63
C VAL A 64 -14.43 -6.82 -23.66
N ILE A 65 -14.86 -5.63 -23.22
CA ILE A 65 -15.42 -4.58 -24.08
C ILE A 65 -14.33 -3.57 -24.43
N SER A 66 -13.54 -3.16 -23.44
CA SER A 66 -12.46 -2.21 -23.59
C SER A 66 -11.33 -2.47 -22.59
N GLU A 67 -10.14 -2.04 -22.96
CA GLU A 67 -8.94 -2.08 -22.13
C GLU A 67 -8.40 -0.66 -21.99
N SER A 68 -7.91 -0.30 -20.80
CA SER A 68 -7.25 0.98 -20.52
C SER A 68 -6.16 0.80 -19.47
N ALA A 69 -5.24 1.74 -19.39
CA ALA A 69 -4.37 1.86 -18.22
C ALA A 69 -5.20 2.30 -17.02
N SER A 70 -4.83 1.83 -15.82
CA SER A 70 -5.46 2.30 -14.58
C SER A 70 -4.96 3.71 -14.28
N GLU A 71 -5.87 4.65 -14.18
CA GLU A 71 -5.59 6.06 -13.87
C GLU A 71 -5.48 6.33 -12.35
N THR A 72 -5.73 5.32 -11.53
CA THR A 72 -5.76 5.46 -10.07
C THR A 72 -4.42 5.11 -9.39
N GLU A 73 -3.44 4.67 -10.16
CA GLU A 73 -2.14 4.32 -9.62
C GLU A 73 -1.18 5.51 -9.67
N PRO A 74 -0.53 5.85 -8.53
CA PRO A 74 0.51 6.87 -8.51
C PRO A 74 1.64 6.54 -9.52
N PRO A 75 2.30 7.55 -10.13
CA PRO A 75 3.43 7.33 -11.03
C PRO A 75 4.70 6.85 -10.32
N TYR A 76 4.66 6.75 -9.00
CA TYR A 76 5.74 6.28 -8.12
C TYR A 76 5.24 5.11 -7.24
N ARG A 77 6.14 4.49 -6.51
CA ARG A 77 5.84 3.36 -5.61
C ARG A 77 6.21 3.70 -4.18
N ILE A 78 5.23 3.84 -3.30
CA ILE A 78 5.47 4.04 -1.86
C ILE A 78 5.40 2.71 -1.13
N THR A 79 6.48 2.32 -0.47
CA THR A 79 6.46 1.27 0.54
C THR A 79 6.37 1.89 1.93
N VAL A 80 5.30 1.57 2.65
CA VAL A 80 5.12 1.98 4.04
C VAL A 80 5.76 0.92 4.95
N TYR A 81 6.83 1.27 5.60
CA TYR A 81 7.44 0.50 6.66
C TYR A 81 6.84 0.95 7.98
N GLN A 82 5.98 0.10 8.54
CA GLN A 82 5.21 0.43 9.74
C GLN A 82 5.69 -0.39 10.93
N ALA A 83 6.17 0.28 11.98
CA ALA A 83 6.45 -0.40 13.25
C ALA A 83 5.18 -1.07 13.79
N LEU A 84 5.31 -2.28 14.30
CA LEU A 84 4.17 -3.07 14.78
C LEU A 84 3.39 -2.32 15.85
N ALA A 85 2.15 -2.00 15.53
CA ALA A 85 1.15 -1.48 16.44
C ALA A 85 0.19 -2.58 16.89
N LYS A 86 -0.68 -2.30 17.86
CA LYS A 86 -1.72 -3.24 18.29
C LYS A 86 -2.59 -3.67 17.10
N SER A 87 -3.10 -4.91 17.16
CA SER A 87 -3.73 -5.63 16.04
C SER A 87 -4.77 -4.81 15.24
N ASP A 88 -5.71 -4.18 15.93
CA ASP A 88 -6.76 -3.35 15.34
C ASP A 88 -6.22 -2.11 14.63
N LYS A 89 -5.18 -1.50 15.17
CA LYS A 89 -4.49 -0.38 14.53
C LYS A 89 -3.74 -0.81 13.28
N MET A 90 -3.08 -1.99 13.27
CA MET A 90 -2.41 -2.49 12.07
C MET A 90 -3.38 -2.72 10.92
N ASP A 91 -4.56 -3.27 11.20
CA ASP A 91 -5.60 -3.45 10.19
C ASP A 91 -6.05 -2.11 9.59
N TYR A 92 -6.25 -1.09 10.44
CA TYR A 92 -6.58 0.26 10.01
C TYR A 92 -5.45 0.91 9.19
N ILE A 93 -4.20 0.77 9.64
CA ILE A 93 -3.02 1.27 8.92
C ILE A 93 -2.94 0.65 7.52
N VAL A 94 -3.09 -0.67 7.41
CA VAL A 94 -3.09 -1.36 6.11
C VAL A 94 -4.18 -0.80 5.21
N GLN A 95 -5.42 -0.73 5.71
CA GLN A 95 -6.54 -0.20 4.96
C GLN A 95 -6.27 1.22 4.45
N LYS A 96 -5.88 2.14 5.34
CA LYS A 96 -5.66 3.55 4.97
C LYS A 96 -4.41 3.76 4.11
N SER A 97 -3.38 2.94 4.26
CA SER A 97 -2.23 2.96 3.38
C SER A 97 -2.60 2.60 1.94
N VAL A 98 -3.43 1.58 1.76
CA VAL A 98 -3.95 1.18 0.43
C VAL A 98 -4.79 2.29 -0.19
N GLU A 99 -5.74 2.84 0.55
CA GLU A 99 -6.61 3.95 0.10
C GLU A 99 -5.79 5.20 -0.28
N ALA A 100 -4.68 5.46 0.42
CA ALA A 100 -3.81 6.61 0.19
C ALA A 100 -2.65 6.34 -0.79
N GLY A 101 -2.73 5.28 -1.61
CA GLY A 101 -1.80 5.07 -2.72
C GLY A 101 -0.55 4.24 -2.41
N ALA A 102 -0.40 3.64 -1.22
CA ALA A 102 0.74 2.77 -0.95
C ALA A 102 0.82 1.60 -1.93
N PHE A 103 2.04 1.26 -2.34
CA PHE A 103 2.34 0.08 -3.18
C PHE A 103 2.50 -1.18 -2.34
N ALA A 104 3.08 -1.05 -1.14
CA ALA A 104 3.28 -2.14 -0.20
C ALA A 104 3.28 -1.64 1.24
N VAL A 105 2.97 -2.54 2.18
CA VAL A 105 3.12 -2.32 3.62
C VAL A 105 4.02 -3.41 4.19
N VAL A 106 5.12 -3.01 4.82
CA VAL A 106 6.08 -3.90 5.48
C VAL A 106 6.05 -3.62 6.97
N PRO A 107 5.40 -4.48 7.78
CA PRO A 107 5.47 -4.38 9.23
C PRO A 107 6.90 -4.64 9.72
N PHE A 108 7.34 -3.98 10.79
CA PHE A 108 8.62 -4.29 11.41
C PHE A 108 8.55 -4.21 12.94
N GLU A 109 9.46 -4.91 13.59
CA GLU A 109 9.64 -4.85 15.04
C GLU A 109 10.79 -3.90 15.39
N GLY A 110 10.42 -2.75 15.99
CA GLY A 110 11.36 -1.82 16.60
C GLY A 110 11.54 -2.08 18.11
N GLU A 111 12.52 -1.43 18.69
CA GLU A 111 12.89 -1.60 20.10
C GLU A 111 11.72 -1.28 21.03
N ARG A 112 10.97 -0.22 20.75
CA ARG A 112 9.84 0.27 21.54
C ARG A 112 8.46 -0.27 21.13
N CYS A 113 8.42 -1.25 20.23
CA CYS A 113 7.17 -1.91 19.89
C CYS A 113 6.63 -2.71 21.08
N VAL A 114 5.36 -2.48 21.44
CA VAL A 114 4.66 -3.31 22.42
C VAL A 114 4.18 -4.62 21.79
N ALA A 115 3.69 -4.55 20.55
CA ALA A 115 3.34 -5.73 19.78
C ALA A 115 4.60 -6.44 19.29
N ARG A 116 4.63 -7.76 19.46
CA ARG A 116 5.73 -8.63 19.05
C ARG A 116 5.14 -9.75 18.20
N GLU A 117 5.61 -9.86 16.96
CA GLU A 117 5.13 -10.85 16.00
C GLU A 117 6.27 -11.59 15.29
N LEU A 118 7.49 -11.06 15.35
CA LEU A 118 8.65 -11.58 14.63
C LEU A 118 9.00 -13.02 15.05
N SER A 119 8.88 -13.34 16.35
CA SER A 119 9.08 -14.68 16.87
C SER A 119 8.06 -15.71 16.41
N ASP A 120 6.92 -15.24 15.90
CA ASP A 120 5.85 -16.10 15.38
C ASP A 120 6.04 -16.43 13.89
N ASN A 121 6.98 -15.80 13.17
CA ASN A 121 7.16 -15.99 11.73
C ASN A 121 7.29 -17.48 11.37
N GLY A 122 6.61 -17.88 10.30
CA GLY A 122 6.53 -19.28 9.88
C GLY A 122 5.49 -20.11 10.63
N THR A 123 4.81 -19.57 11.64
CA THR A 123 3.75 -20.28 12.36
C THR A 123 2.39 -20.11 11.68
N GLU A 124 1.46 -21.02 12.00
CA GLU A 124 0.07 -20.92 11.54
C GLU A 124 -0.61 -19.61 11.99
N ARG A 125 -0.23 -19.09 13.15
CA ARG A 125 -0.73 -17.81 13.67
C ARG A 125 -0.24 -16.64 12.81
N ALA A 126 1.04 -16.62 12.43
CA ALA A 126 1.60 -15.62 11.54
C ALA A 126 0.92 -15.66 10.15
N ARG A 127 0.75 -16.87 9.60
CA ARG A 127 0.04 -17.09 8.32
C ARG A 127 -1.37 -16.50 8.34
N LYS A 128 -2.16 -16.78 9.37
CA LYS A 128 -3.52 -16.23 9.51
C LYS A 128 -3.55 -14.71 9.63
N ARG A 129 -2.58 -14.10 10.33
CA ARG A 129 -2.46 -12.64 10.40
C ARG A 129 -2.12 -12.04 9.04
N LEU A 130 -1.18 -12.64 8.32
CA LEU A 130 -0.77 -12.21 6.99
C LEU A 130 -1.94 -12.29 6.00
N GLU A 131 -2.65 -13.42 5.97
CA GLU A 131 -3.85 -13.61 5.16
C GLU A 131 -4.93 -12.57 5.47
N ARG A 132 -5.16 -12.28 6.75
CA ARG A 132 -6.11 -11.24 7.17
C ARG A 132 -5.72 -9.86 6.65
N ARG A 133 -4.45 -9.47 6.81
CA ARG A 133 -3.95 -8.15 6.35
C ARG A 133 -4.01 -8.02 4.82
N ASN A 134 -3.63 -9.06 4.09
CA ASN A 134 -3.74 -9.06 2.63
C ASN A 134 -5.20 -9.05 2.15
N ARG A 135 -6.13 -9.68 2.88
CA ARG A 135 -7.56 -9.56 2.60
C ARG A 135 -8.07 -8.14 2.82
N ILE A 136 -7.63 -7.46 3.89
CA ILE A 136 -7.97 -6.05 4.13
C ILE A 136 -7.43 -5.17 2.99
N ALA A 137 -6.19 -5.40 2.54
CA ALA A 137 -5.60 -4.68 1.41
C ALA A 137 -6.41 -4.90 0.12
N LEU A 138 -6.82 -6.12 -0.17
CA LEU A 138 -7.65 -6.46 -1.32
C LEU A 138 -9.01 -5.74 -1.28
N GLU A 139 -9.71 -5.80 -0.15
CA GLU A 139 -11.02 -5.13 -0.02
C GLU A 139 -10.90 -3.60 -0.10
N ALA A 140 -9.85 -3.02 0.50
CA ALA A 140 -9.56 -1.60 0.36
C ALA A 140 -9.27 -1.23 -1.11
N ALA A 141 -8.44 -2.01 -1.81
CA ALA A 141 -8.12 -1.78 -3.22
C ALA A 141 -9.37 -1.86 -4.13
N LYS A 142 -10.26 -2.83 -3.88
CA LYS A 142 -11.56 -2.92 -4.57
C LYS A 142 -12.41 -1.67 -4.35
N GLN A 143 -12.50 -1.22 -3.09
CA GLN A 143 -13.35 -0.09 -2.70
C GLN A 143 -12.85 1.25 -3.24
N CYS A 144 -11.54 1.52 -3.16
CA CYS A 144 -10.97 2.80 -3.61
C CYS A 144 -10.58 2.80 -5.11
N GLY A 145 -10.83 1.72 -5.83
CA GLY A 145 -10.65 1.67 -7.28
C GLY A 145 -9.22 1.47 -7.75
N ARG A 146 -8.31 0.92 -6.93
CA ARG A 146 -6.92 0.64 -7.33
C ARG A 146 -6.84 -0.33 -8.51
N GLY A 147 -5.82 -0.16 -9.35
CA GLY A 147 -5.49 -1.07 -10.46
C GLY A 147 -4.61 -2.24 -10.04
N ILE A 148 -4.00 -2.16 -8.84
CA ILE A 148 -3.22 -3.21 -8.22
C ILE A 148 -3.76 -3.51 -6.81
N VAL A 149 -3.40 -4.67 -6.27
CA VAL A 149 -3.58 -4.98 -4.84
C VAL A 149 -2.24 -4.78 -4.14
N PRO A 150 -2.09 -3.76 -3.27
CA PRO A 150 -0.88 -3.58 -2.49
C PRO A 150 -0.60 -4.78 -1.61
N SER A 151 0.67 -5.22 -1.57
CA SER A 151 1.07 -6.36 -0.76
C SER A 151 1.33 -5.98 0.69
N VAL A 152 1.01 -6.89 1.61
CA VAL A 152 1.45 -6.81 3.00
C VAL A 152 2.39 -7.99 3.26
N SER A 153 3.58 -7.75 3.82
CA SER A 153 4.55 -8.80 4.13
C SER A 153 4.43 -9.32 5.55
N GLU A 154 5.12 -10.41 5.85
CA GLU A 154 5.43 -10.77 7.24
C GLU A 154 6.30 -9.70 7.90
N PRO A 155 6.26 -9.56 9.24
CA PRO A 155 7.10 -8.63 9.98
C PRO A 155 8.59 -8.94 9.80
N VAL A 156 9.40 -7.89 9.74
CA VAL A 156 10.85 -7.98 9.70
C VAL A 156 11.48 -7.28 10.92
N SER A 157 12.78 -7.52 11.19
CA SER A 157 13.49 -6.76 12.21
C SER A 157 13.72 -5.32 11.75
N PHE A 158 14.01 -4.41 12.71
CA PHE A 158 14.36 -3.03 12.40
C PHE A 158 15.55 -2.92 11.44
N ASP A 159 16.62 -3.69 11.67
CA ASP A 159 17.80 -3.66 10.80
C ASP A 159 17.50 -4.19 9.39
N ALA A 160 16.73 -5.28 9.27
CA ALA A 160 16.27 -5.77 7.96
C ALA A 160 15.38 -4.76 7.25
N MET A 161 14.49 -4.07 7.98
CA MET A 161 13.67 -2.98 7.44
C MET A 161 14.54 -1.85 6.89
N LEU A 162 15.56 -1.39 7.63
CA LEU A 162 16.48 -0.35 7.17
C LEU A 162 17.21 -0.76 5.89
N ASP A 163 17.66 -2.00 5.80
CA ASP A 163 18.35 -2.53 4.62
C ASP A 163 17.43 -2.59 3.39
N MET A 164 16.18 -2.96 3.59
CA MET A 164 15.16 -2.94 2.52
C MET A 164 14.85 -1.51 2.08
N ALA A 165 14.53 -0.65 3.04
CA ALA A 165 14.08 0.72 2.80
C ALA A 165 15.21 1.62 2.22
N SER A 166 16.47 1.32 2.53
CA SER A 166 17.62 2.09 2.01
C SER A 166 17.84 1.93 0.50
N ARG A 167 17.17 0.98 -0.15
CA ARG A 167 17.24 0.78 -1.61
C ARG A 167 16.42 1.78 -2.39
N SER A 168 15.46 2.43 -1.75
CA SER A 168 14.61 3.44 -2.39
C SER A 168 15.37 4.73 -2.67
N ALA A 169 15.00 5.42 -3.74
CA ALA A 169 15.56 6.72 -4.09
C ALA A 169 15.22 7.79 -3.04
N VAL A 170 14.00 7.75 -2.50
CA VAL A 170 13.51 8.66 -1.47
C VAL A 170 13.30 7.87 -0.18
N ARG A 171 13.96 8.30 0.90
CA ARG A 171 13.99 7.59 2.18
C ARG A 171 13.54 8.51 3.30
N LEU A 172 12.27 8.40 3.70
CA LEU A 172 11.64 9.25 4.71
C LEU A 172 11.50 8.47 6.02
N PHE A 173 12.07 9.01 7.08
CA PHE A 173 11.95 8.45 8.43
C PHE A 173 11.25 9.48 9.32
N PHE A 174 10.00 9.18 9.71
CA PHE A 174 9.19 10.12 10.45
C PHE A 174 9.45 10.03 11.96
N TYR A 175 10.00 11.10 12.49
CA TYR A 175 10.46 11.21 13.87
C TYR A 175 10.07 12.56 14.46
N GLU A 176 9.80 12.58 15.76
CA GLU A 176 9.32 13.79 16.47
C GLU A 176 10.41 14.50 17.29
N GLY A 177 11.64 13.98 17.31
CA GLY A 177 12.74 14.50 18.11
C GLY A 177 13.59 15.54 17.38
N ASP A 178 14.66 15.92 18.04
CA ASP A 178 15.62 16.91 17.54
C ASP A 178 16.31 16.45 16.25
N GLY A 179 16.72 17.42 15.45
CA GLY A 179 17.44 17.19 14.19
C GLY A 179 16.54 16.74 13.03
N THR A 180 15.23 16.93 13.15
CA THR A 180 14.29 16.72 12.04
C THR A 180 14.10 18.00 11.23
N VAL A 181 13.83 17.82 9.93
CA VAL A 181 13.31 18.88 9.05
C VAL A 181 11.82 18.67 8.83
N SER A 182 11.08 19.73 8.52
CA SER A 182 9.67 19.51 8.13
C SER A 182 9.61 18.76 6.80
N LEU A 183 8.62 17.88 6.65
CA LEU A 183 8.42 17.17 5.37
C LEU A 183 8.32 18.15 4.21
N ARG A 184 7.61 19.27 4.38
CA ARG A 184 7.48 20.30 3.36
C ARG A 184 8.84 20.88 2.96
N GLU A 185 9.69 21.24 3.93
CA GLU A 185 11.02 21.79 3.66
C GLU A 185 11.91 20.80 2.91
N TYR A 186 11.89 19.51 3.32
CA TYR A 186 12.60 18.46 2.63
C TYR A 186 12.12 18.31 1.18
N LEU A 187 10.83 18.20 0.96
CA LEU A 187 10.26 18.02 -0.37
C LEU A 187 10.53 19.24 -1.28
N THR A 188 10.42 20.45 -0.73
CA THR A 188 10.75 21.68 -1.48
C THR A 188 12.21 21.70 -1.91
N ARG A 189 13.13 21.37 -1.01
CA ARG A 189 14.56 21.38 -1.29
C ARG A 189 14.98 20.34 -2.32
N GLU A 190 14.45 19.14 -2.23
CA GLU A 190 14.90 18.00 -3.05
C GLU A 190 14.17 17.88 -4.40
N PHE A 191 12.92 18.37 -4.50
CA PHE A 191 12.05 18.03 -5.63
C PHE A 191 11.38 19.21 -6.32
N SER A 192 11.50 20.45 -5.82
CA SER A 192 10.92 21.60 -6.51
C SER A 192 11.97 22.36 -7.30
N ALA A 193 11.63 22.72 -8.55
CA ALA A 193 12.42 23.71 -9.28
C ALA A 193 12.20 25.12 -8.69
N PRO A 194 13.13 26.06 -8.88
CA PRO A 194 12.97 27.43 -8.41
C PRO A 194 11.67 28.07 -8.94
N GLY A 195 10.78 28.45 -8.03
CA GLY A 195 9.49 29.06 -8.37
C GLY A 195 8.33 28.08 -8.55
N GLU A 196 8.57 26.78 -8.48
CA GLU A 196 7.52 25.77 -8.52
C GLU A 196 7.01 25.40 -7.13
N THR A 197 5.72 25.11 -7.03
CA THR A 197 5.04 24.73 -5.79
C THR A 197 4.82 23.21 -5.68
N ARG A 198 5.18 22.45 -6.71
CA ARG A 198 5.07 21.00 -6.78
C ARG A 198 6.43 20.36 -7.03
N GLY A 199 6.57 19.15 -6.55
CA GLY A 199 7.73 18.32 -6.85
C GLY A 199 7.47 17.39 -8.02
N VAL A 200 8.53 17.06 -8.74
CA VAL A 200 8.49 16.06 -9.80
C VAL A 200 9.40 14.90 -9.42
N LEU A 201 8.85 13.70 -9.48
CA LEU A 201 9.60 12.46 -9.37
C LEU A 201 9.63 11.76 -10.73
N PRO A 202 10.78 11.15 -11.12
CA PRO A 202 10.79 10.27 -12.27
C PRO A 202 9.76 9.14 -12.12
N GLU A 203 9.13 8.77 -13.23
CA GLU A 203 8.17 7.67 -13.23
C GLU A 203 8.82 6.38 -12.71
N GLY A 204 8.11 5.65 -11.86
CA GLY A 204 8.60 4.44 -11.24
C GLY A 204 9.54 4.65 -10.05
N SER A 205 9.76 5.89 -9.61
CA SER A 205 10.56 6.19 -8.40
C SER A 205 10.03 5.42 -7.19
N GLU A 206 10.95 4.90 -6.39
CA GLU A 206 10.63 4.21 -5.14
C GLU A 206 10.81 5.14 -3.95
N ILE A 207 9.81 5.17 -3.07
CA ILE A 207 9.77 5.97 -1.84
C ILE A 207 9.59 5.04 -0.66
N SER A 208 10.47 5.11 0.32
CA SER A 208 10.32 4.46 1.61
C SER A 208 9.80 5.44 2.65
N VAL A 209 8.69 5.07 3.29
CA VAL A 209 8.05 5.82 4.38
C VAL A 209 8.13 4.99 5.64
N VAL A 210 8.95 5.39 6.61
CA VAL A 210 9.15 4.66 7.87
C VAL A 210 8.41 5.36 9.01
N ILE A 211 7.49 4.65 9.67
CA ILE A 211 6.62 5.14 10.74
C ILE A 211 6.84 4.31 12.01
N GLY A 212 7.04 4.98 13.14
CA GLY A 212 7.20 4.36 14.45
C GLY A 212 5.92 3.75 15.02
N ALA A 213 6.07 2.96 16.08
CA ALA A 213 4.96 2.49 16.93
C ALA A 213 4.52 3.60 17.91
N GLU A 214 3.61 3.27 18.81
CA GLU A 214 3.14 4.20 19.85
C GLU A 214 4.27 4.72 20.76
N GLY A 215 5.32 3.94 20.96
CA GLY A 215 6.51 4.33 21.72
C GLY A 215 7.55 5.11 20.92
N GLY A 216 7.30 5.37 19.65
CA GLY A 216 8.26 6.02 18.73
C GLY A 216 9.51 5.14 18.49
N PHE A 217 10.64 5.80 18.25
CA PHE A 217 11.93 5.18 18.01
C PHE A 217 12.91 5.43 19.15
N SER A 218 13.84 4.51 19.39
CA SER A 218 14.96 4.75 20.28
C SER A 218 16.02 5.67 19.61
N SER A 219 16.88 6.27 20.40
CA SER A 219 17.98 7.09 19.87
C SER A 219 18.93 6.27 18.98
N GLY A 220 19.15 5.00 19.33
CA GLY A 220 19.97 4.08 18.52
C GLY A 220 19.34 3.77 17.16
N GLU A 221 18.03 3.59 17.10
CA GLU A 221 17.30 3.38 15.84
C GLU A 221 17.36 4.63 14.94
N VAL A 222 17.20 5.82 15.53
CA VAL A 222 17.28 7.09 14.80
C VAL A 222 18.68 7.29 14.22
N GLU A 223 19.73 7.01 14.99
CA GLU A 223 21.11 7.16 14.50
C GLU A 223 21.43 6.19 13.36
N LYS A 224 21.04 4.92 13.48
CA LYS A 224 21.16 3.95 12.39
C LYS A 224 20.44 4.42 11.11
N ALA A 225 19.24 5.00 11.24
CA ALA A 225 18.50 5.55 10.09
C ALA A 225 19.26 6.71 9.46
N ARG A 226 19.85 7.61 10.27
CA ARG A 226 20.67 8.72 9.79
C ARG A 226 21.90 8.23 9.04
N GLU A 227 22.63 7.26 9.59
CA GLU A 227 23.81 6.63 8.95
C GLU A 227 23.46 5.98 7.61
N LYS A 228 22.26 5.41 7.48
CA LYS A 228 21.74 4.85 6.22
C LYS A 228 21.20 5.91 5.25
N GLY A 229 21.33 7.20 5.58
CA GLY A 229 20.94 8.32 4.72
C GLY A 229 19.43 8.54 4.61
N PHE A 230 18.68 8.21 5.66
CA PHE A 230 17.27 8.57 5.73
C PHE A 230 17.11 10.06 6.08
N ALA A 231 16.17 10.72 5.42
CA ALA A 231 15.74 12.05 5.84
C ALA A 231 14.85 11.93 7.07
N LEU A 232 15.31 12.47 8.20
CA LEU A 232 14.52 12.55 9.42
C LEU A 232 13.51 13.69 9.28
N CYS A 233 12.24 13.35 9.10
CA CYS A 233 11.18 14.30 8.79
C CYS A 233 10.14 14.38 9.91
N GLY A 234 9.69 15.61 10.19
CA GLY A 234 8.56 15.89 11.07
C GLY A 234 7.27 16.13 10.27
N LEU A 235 6.13 15.71 10.82
CA LEU A 235 4.78 15.92 10.26
C LEU A 235 4.07 17.15 10.87
N GLY A 236 4.82 18.11 11.37
CA GLY A 236 4.31 19.35 11.99
C GLY A 236 4.43 19.33 13.51
N LYS A 237 3.82 20.33 14.17
CA LYS A 237 4.00 20.58 15.62
C LYS A 237 3.18 19.65 16.53
N ARG A 238 2.24 18.90 15.98
CA ARG A 238 1.38 18.00 16.75
C ARG A 238 1.93 16.59 16.69
N ILE A 239 1.95 15.92 17.84
CA ILE A 239 2.27 14.50 17.93
C ILE A 239 1.08 13.72 17.34
N LEU A 240 1.34 12.95 16.31
CA LEU A 240 0.34 12.10 15.67
C LEU A 240 0.43 10.68 16.22
N ARG A 241 -0.70 10.02 16.37
CA ARG A 241 -0.70 8.57 16.63
C ARG A 241 -0.15 7.83 15.41
N CYS A 242 0.46 6.67 15.59
CA CYS A 242 1.10 5.91 14.52
C CYS A 242 0.15 5.62 13.34
N GLU A 243 -1.12 5.30 13.63
CA GLU A 243 -2.17 5.09 12.63
C GLU A 243 -2.55 6.38 11.87
N THR A 244 -2.40 7.53 12.50
CA THR A 244 -2.62 8.83 11.86
C THR A 244 -1.39 9.27 11.06
N ALA A 245 -0.20 9.01 11.59
CA ALA A 245 1.06 9.44 10.97
C ALA A 245 1.26 8.82 9.58
N SER A 246 0.97 7.52 9.41
CA SER A 246 1.08 6.84 8.11
C SER A 246 0.12 7.44 7.07
N ALA A 247 -1.15 7.59 7.41
CA ALA A 247 -2.14 8.16 6.51
C ALA A 247 -1.83 9.64 6.17
N PHE A 248 -1.39 10.42 7.17
CA PHE A 248 -1.03 11.83 6.98
C PHE A 248 0.21 11.99 6.11
N ALA A 249 1.25 11.18 6.30
CA ALA A 249 2.45 11.19 5.47
C ALA A 249 2.11 10.88 4.00
N LEU A 250 1.31 9.84 3.76
CA LEU A 250 0.87 9.47 2.41
C LEU A 250 0.03 10.58 1.77
N ALA A 251 -0.91 11.18 2.51
CA ALA A 251 -1.71 12.29 2.00
C ALA A 251 -0.84 13.52 1.63
N CYS A 252 0.20 13.83 2.43
CA CYS A 252 1.14 14.89 2.09
C CYS A 252 1.93 14.58 0.82
N LEU A 253 2.35 13.33 0.62
CA LEU A 253 3.07 12.92 -0.60
C LEU A 253 2.16 12.95 -1.82
N ALA A 254 0.92 12.46 -1.71
CA ALA A 254 -0.06 12.54 -2.79
C ALA A 254 -0.37 14.01 -3.16
N PHE A 255 -0.59 14.87 -2.17
CA PHE A 255 -0.77 16.30 -2.42
C PHE A 255 0.42 16.94 -3.13
N TRP A 256 1.64 16.52 -2.79
CA TRP A 256 2.86 17.11 -3.34
C TRP A 256 3.17 16.65 -4.76
N PHE A 257 2.90 15.39 -5.08
CA PHE A 257 3.31 14.77 -6.34
C PHE A 257 2.16 14.45 -7.31
N GLU A 258 0.90 14.40 -6.84
CA GLU A 258 -0.25 13.98 -7.68
C GLU A 258 -1.30 15.08 -7.86
N ILE A 259 -1.64 15.83 -6.77
CA ILE A 259 -2.72 16.82 -6.74
C ILE A 259 -2.16 18.23 -6.85
#